data_dae75ddb91cf18c4c079996c09393b14
#
_entry.id   dae75ddb91cf18c4c079996c09393b14
#
_cell.length_a   1.000
_cell.length_b   1.000
_cell.length_c   1.000
_cell.angle_alpha   90.00
_cell.angle_beta   90.00
_cell.angle_gamma   90.00
#
_symmetry.space_group_name_H-M   'P 1'
#
loop_
_entity.id
_entity.type
_entity.pdbx_description
1 polymer ?
#
loop_
_entity_poly.entity_id
_entity_poly.type
_entity_poly.pdbx_seq_one_letter_code
_entity_poly.pdbx_strand_id
1 'polypeptide(L)'
;ANDHITNLNLSYNKFTNIAPIATMKELKVLYLNNNNLTSIDSLNTLRGLTIAYADNNNITDLSNLKDFFEGMDVVGDYKGLQVNNQTITLPTINIKEGGTAISNNPTLDIDGEKMPVSSISDGGTVSTDNKTVSFTNLPVGNKTVTYKATFTATSTKGVPLSYSIKVSQPINVSAQSDSTVNVFYKDENGDELAPSETISGKSGENYQTIEKTITNYTLKEIEGQPSGQFGDSDATVTYVYEKADGTPVTVKYVDVDGNELATSDTLNGKIDAPYQSTAKSITGWTVKTTPANATGVFTNANQTVTYVYEKADGAPVTVKYVDADGNELATSDTLNGKIDAPYQSTAKSITGWAVKTTPANATGVFTNANQTVTYVYEKADGAPVTVKYVDVDGNELATPDTLNGKLDTSYAATAKNLSGWKLTATPANANGVFTTDAQTVTFVYAKQEDNPKKEDKNKTPIKISENKPTASKVTRIKKQTKLPKTGDNQQDSILFGLIGTCFVLLGIYSISKKNS
;
A
#
# COMPACT_ATOMS: atom_id res chain seq x y z
N ALA A 1 32.74 -37.02 82.55
CA ALA A 1 33.80 -36.38 81.75
C ALA A 1 34.99 -36.21 82.74
N ASN A 2 36.19 -36.47 82.29
CA ASN A 2 37.39 -36.31 83.07
C ASN A 2 37.82 -34.83 82.96
N ASP A 3 37.23 -33.98 83.79
CA ASP A 3 37.34 -32.52 83.67
C ASP A 3 38.72 -31.99 84.17
N HIS A 4 39.59 -32.86 84.61
CA HIS A 4 40.93 -32.54 85.19
C HIS A 4 42.07 -32.76 84.18
N ILE A 5 41.79 -33.04 82.90
CA ILE A 5 42.84 -33.19 81.92
C ILE A 5 43.38 -31.83 81.54
N THR A 6 44.65 -31.58 81.79
CA THR A 6 45.38 -30.36 81.45
C THR A 6 46.19 -30.50 80.14
N ASN A 7 46.61 -31.70 79.79
CA ASN A 7 47.43 -32.01 78.62
C ASN A 7 46.78 -33.16 77.86
N LEU A 8 46.45 -32.92 76.57
CA LEU A 8 45.80 -33.90 75.73
C LEU A 8 46.55 -34.01 74.39
N ASN A 9 46.93 -35.23 74.06
CA ASN A 9 47.52 -35.50 72.76
C ASN A 9 46.61 -36.40 71.93
N LEU A 10 46.05 -35.83 70.84
CA LEU A 10 45.23 -36.51 69.88
C LEU A 10 45.91 -36.61 68.51
N SER A 11 47.22 -36.35 68.45
CA SER A 11 47.96 -36.39 67.18
C SER A 11 47.99 -37.80 66.57
N TYR A 12 48.18 -37.85 65.21
CA TYR A 12 48.31 -39.09 64.45
C TYR A 12 47.03 -39.95 64.49
N ASN A 13 45.90 -39.32 64.38
CA ASN A 13 44.56 -39.93 64.25
C ASN A 13 43.89 -39.58 62.98
N LYS A 14 42.62 -39.84 62.90
CA LYS A 14 41.78 -39.53 61.72
C LYS A 14 40.60 -38.64 62.09
N PHE A 15 40.77 -37.78 63.09
CA PHE A 15 39.71 -36.89 63.53
C PHE A 15 39.38 -35.87 62.43
N THR A 16 38.12 -35.71 62.16
CA THR A 16 37.57 -34.67 61.27
C THR A 16 36.90 -33.53 62.06
N ASN A 17 36.69 -33.76 63.37
CA ASN A 17 36.00 -32.82 64.25
C ASN A 17 36.53 -32.97 65.69
N ILE A 18 36.66 -31.86 66.42
CA ILE A 18 37.10 -31.77 67.82
C ILE A 18 36.00 -31.19 68.74
N ALA A 19 34.72 -31.06 68.27
CA ALA A 19 33.66 -30.56 69.13
C ALA A 19 33.53 -31.29 70.51
N PRO A 20 33.78 -32.59 70.61
CA PRO A 20 33.68 -33.29 71.90
C PRO A 20 34.64 -32.79 73.00
N ILE A 21 35.76 -32.14 72.62
CA ILE A 21 36.71 -31.61 73.65
C ILE A 21 36.28 -30.21 74.14
N ALA A 22 35.27 -29.58 73.56
CA ALA A 22 34.81 -28.20 73.89
C ALA A 22 34.42 -28.04 75.39
N THR A 23 34.14 -29.12 76.08
CA THR A 23 33.78 -29.14 77.53
C THR A 23 34.95 -29.24 78.46
N MET A 24 36.18 -29.56 77.95
CA MET A 24 37.39 -29.80 78.75
C MET A 24 38.07 -28.48 79.14
N LYS A 25 37.49 -27.74 80.08
CA LYS A 25 37.88 -26.35 80.40
C LYS A 25 39.23 -26.23 81.12
N GLU A 26 39.75 -27.32 81.65
CA GLU A 26 41.07 -27.40 82.37
C GLU A 26 42.27 -27.59 81.42
N LEU A 27 42.00 -27.80 80.08
CA LEU A 27 43.04 -27.98 79.09
C LEU A 27 43.98 -26.78 79.00
N LYS A 28 45.30 -27.06 79.07
CA LYS A 28 46.40 -26.10 78.88
C LYS A 28 47.21 -26.40 77.64
N VAL A 29 47.37 -27.67 77.30
CA VAL A 29 48.17 -28.12 76.16
C VAL A 29 47.33 -29.10 75.30
N LEU A 30 47.23 -28.84 74.01
CA LEU A 30 46.48 -29.66 73.07
C LEU A 30 47.29 -29.91 71.79
N TYR A 31 47.55 -31.20 71.52
CA TYR A 31 48.18 -31.63 70.28
C TYR A 31 47.15 -32.32 69.39
N LEU A 32 46.96 -31.77 68.17
CA LEU A 32 45.98 -32.20 67.12
C LEU A 32 46.71 -32.56 65.83
N ASN A 33 48.05 -32.62 65.84
CA ASN A 33 48.79 -32.75 64.57
C ASN A 33 48.49 -34.08 63.87
N ASN A 34 48.57 -34.08 62.53
CA ASN A 34 48.40 -35.26 61.71
C ASN A 34 46.99 -35.89 61.90
N ASN A 35 45.95 -35.11 61.62
CA ASN A 35 44.54 -35.52 61.58
C ASN A 35 43.89 -35.05 60.25
N ASN A 36 42.56 -35.13 60.17
CA ASN A 36 41.79 -34.72 59.00
C ASN A 36 40.85 -33.53 59.33
N LEU A 37 41.30 -32.67 60.27
CA LEU A 37 40.49 -31.55 60.74
C LEU A 37 40.32 -30.48 59.63
N THR A 38 39.09 -30.03 59.40
CA THR A 38 38.80 -28.92 58.52
C THR A 38 38.48 -27.59 59.21
N SER A 39 38.21 -27.68 60.56
CA SER A 39 38.05 -26.54 61.47
C SER A 39 38.54 -26.88 62.84
N ILE A 40 39.03 -25.87 63.56
CA ILE A 40 39.38 -25.90 64.96
C ILE A 40 38.61 -24.85 65.78
N ASP A 41 37.49 -24.38 65.31
CA ASP A 41 36.65 -23.33 65.94
C ASP A 41 36.21 -23.69 67.35
N SER A 42 36.12 -24.99 67.65
CA SER A 42 35.83 -25.50 69.03
C SER A 42 36.83 -25.03 70.08
N LEU A 43 38.04 -24.62 69.67
CA LEU A 43 39.07 -24.04 70.58
C LEU A 43 38.56 -22.75 71.24
N ASN A 44 37.62 -22.04 70.66
CA ASN A 44 36.99 -20.82 71.20
C ASN A 44 36.39 -21.03 72.58
N THR A 45 36.06 -22.26 72.94
CA THR A 45 35.47 -22.60 74.23
C THR A 45 36.51 -22.97 75.29
N LEU A 46 37.78 -23.18 74.89
CA LEU A 46 38.89 -23.67 75.73
C LEU A 46 39.79 -22.49 76.12
N ARG A 47 39.30 -21.57 76.91
CA ARG A 47 39.97 -20.30 77.26
C ARG A 47 41.21 -20.46 78.11
N GLY A 48 41.48 -21.65 78.61
CA GLY A 48 42.69 -22.00 79.43
C GLY A 48 43.84 -22.50 78.60
N LEU A 49 43.72 -22.75 77.30
CA LEU A 49 44.78 -23.25 76.45
C LEU A 49 45.90 -22.22 76.30
N THR A 50 47.11 -22.70 76.42
CA THR A 50 48.37 -21.96 76.24
C THR A 50 49.18 -22.49 75.06
N ILE A 51 48.96 -23.76 74.67
CA ILE A 51 49.55 -24.40 73.51
C ILE A 51 48.50 -25.19 72.77
N ALA A 52 48.35 -24.89 71.44
CA ALA A 52 47.52 -25.63 70.54
C ALA A 52 48.27 -25.88 69.21
N TYR A 53 48.57 -27.14 68.92
CA TYR A 53 49.29 -27.53 67.72
C TYR A 53 48.35 -28.38 66.84
N ALA A 54 48.06 -27.90 65.67
CA ALA A 54 47.16 -28.53 64.70
C ALA A 54 47.83 -28.69 63.32
N ASP A 55 49.12 -28.88 63.27
CA ASP A 55 49.90 -29.06 62.06
C ASP A 55 49.43 -30.30 61.26
N ASN A 56 49.60 -30.30 59.94
CA ASN A 56 49.30 -31.44 59.07
C ASN A 56 47.82 -31.87 59.18
N ASN A 57 46.89 -30.92 58.90
CA ASN A 57 45.43 -31.10 58.78
C ASN A 57 44.93 -30.52 57.48
N ASN A 58 43.63 -30.21 57.42
CA ASN A 58 42.95 -29.64 56.26
C ASN A 58 42.26 -28.29 56.57
N ILE A 59 42.80 -27.55 57.54
CA ILE A 59 42.22 -26.32 58.06
C ILE A 59 42.49 -25.20 57.05
N THR A 60 41.42 -24.46 56.60
CA THR A 60 41.53 -23.38 55.62
C THR A 60 41.15 -22.03 56.20
N ASP A 61 40.52 -22.01 57.38
CA ASP A 61 39.93 -20.81 57.97
C ASP A 61 40.22 -20.69 59.42
N LEU A 62 40.83 -19.56 59.84
CA LEU A 62 41.10 -19.23 61.25
C LEU A 62 40.34 -18.01 61.73
N SER A 63 39.50 -17.44 60.89
CA SER A 63 38.84 -16.13 61.15
C SER A 63 37.98 -16.13 62.42
N ASN A 64 37.42 -17.26 62.77
CA ASN A 64 36.62 -17.40 63.99
C ASN A 64 37.46 -17.52 65.28
N LEU A 65 38.79 -17.61 65.18
CA LEU A 65 39.68 -17.87 66.34
C LEU A 65 40.35 -16.60 66.89
N LYS A 66 40.03 -15.44 66.41
CA LYS A 66 40.67 -14.18 66.80
C LYS A 66 40.62 -13.95 68.33
N ASP A 67 39.41 -14.00 68.88
CA ASP A 67 39.22 -13.80 70.33
C ASP A 67 39.89 -14.88 71.20
N PHE A 68 39.92 -16.12 70.70
CA PHE A 68 40.62 -17.21 71.34
C PHE A 68 42.15 -16.96 71.36
N PHE A 69 42.71 -16.60 70.20
CA PHE A 69 44.14 -16.34 70.04
C PHE A 69 44.61 -15.15 70.89
N GLU A 70 43.90 -14.05 70.89
CA GLU A 70 44.17 -12.87 71.71
C GLU A 70 44.02 -13.16 73.21
N GLY A 71 43.20 -14.14 73.59
CA GLY A 71 42.98 -14.57 74.96
C GLY A 71 44.05 -15.51 75.48
N MET A 72 44.89 -16.16 74.65
CA MET A 72 45.93 -17.07 75.01
C MET A 72 47.02 -16.40 75.84
N ASP A 73 47.62 -17.13 76.80
CA ASP A 73 48.76 -16.67 77.63
C ASP A 73 50.07 -17.29 77.13
N VAL A 74 51.20 -16.56 77.24
CA VAL A 74 52.53 -17.04 76.90
C VAL A 74 53.03 -17.95 78.01
N VAL A 75 53.55 -19.14 77.66
CA VAL A 75 54.13 -20.09 78.59
C VAL A 75 55.47 -20.58 78.05
N GLY A 76 56.60 -20.09 78.65
CA GLY A 76 57.96 -20.45 78.27
C GLY A 76 58.28 -20.20 76.80
N ASP A 77 59.11 -21.04 76.22
CA ASP A 77 59.54 -20.95 74.81
C ASP A 77 58.59 -21.67 73.85
N TYR A 78 57.41 -22.04 74.28
CA TYR A 78 56.42 -22.73 73.44
C TYR A 78 55.73 -21.80 72.41
N LYS A 79 55.48 -22.35 71.22
CA LYS A 79 55.01 -21.61 70.08
C LYS A 79 53.47 -21.55 69.98
N GLY A 80 52.79 -21.10 71.00
CA GLY A 80 51.37 -20.76 71.06
C GLY A 80 50.39 -21.55 70.17
N LEU A 81 49.94 -20.96 69.11
CA LEU A 81 49.05 -21.60 68.13
C LEU A 81 49.80 -21.93 66.84
N GLN A 82 49.92 -23.21 66.51
CA GLN A 82 50.53 -23.67 65.26
C GLN A 82 49.54 -24.44 64.40
N VAL A 83 49.39 -24.00 63.16
CA VAL A 83 48.47 -24.56 62.16
C VAL A 83 49.20 -24.72 60.82
N ASN A 84 50.43 -25.28 60.89
CA ASN A 84 51.29 -25.37 59.72
C ASN A 84 51.04 -26.64 58.92
N ASN A 85 51.51 -26.61 57.63
CA ASN A 85 51.47 -27.74 56.71
C ASN A 85 50.04 -28.26 56.45
N GLN A 86 49.08 -27.39 56.45
CA GLN A 86 47.73 -27.76 56.02
C GLN A 86 47.73 -28.13 54.53
N THR A 87 46.82 -29.01 54.15
CA THR A 87 46.65 -29.38 52.73
C THR A 87 45.21 -29.36 52.33
N ILE A 88 44.94 -28.88 51.14
CA ILE A 88 43.60 -28.96 50.53
C ILE A 88 43.73 -29.26 49.07
N THR A 89 42.80 -30.08 48.55
CA THR A 89 42.58 -30.25 47.11
C THR A 89 41.23 -29.64 46.73
N LEU A 90 41.24 -28.70 45.83
CA LEU A 90 40.05 -28.03 45.35
C LEU A 90 39.36 -28.87 44.27
N PRO A 91 38.08 -28.61 43.98
CA PRO A 91 37.37 -29.20 42.83
C PRO A 91 38.10 -28.95 41.51
N THR A 92 38.01 -29.90 40.57
CA THR A 92 38.66 -29.80 39.26
C THR A 92 38.08 -28.64 38.46
N ILE A 93 38.97 -27.83 37.87
CA ILE A 93 38.62 -26.80 36.90
C ILE A 93 38.77 -27.40 35.50
N ASN A 94 37.74 -27.25 34.66
CA ASN A 94 37.78 -27.66 33.26
C ASN A 94 37.98 -26.43 32.39
N ILE A 95 38.98 -26.44 31.53
CA ILE A 95 39.22 -25.37 30.51
C ILE A 95 39.55 -26.02 29.17
N LYS A 96 39.43 -25.23 28.13
CA LYS A 96 39.96 -25.56 26.80
C LYS A 96 41.43 -25.13 26.71
N GLU A 97 42.18 -25.74 25.80
CA GLU A 97 43.52 -25.33 25.43
C GLU A 97 43.57 -23.82 25.13
N GLY A 98 44.59 -23.12 25.65
CA GLY A 98 44.72 -21.66 25.57
C GLY A 98 43.86 -20.86 26.56
N GLY A 99 42.96 -21.52 27.28
CA GLY A 99 42.14 -20.88 28.31
C GLY A 99 42.92 -20.58 29.59
N THR A 100 42.32 -19.79 30.49
CA THR A 100 42.86 -19.45 31.80
C THR A 100 42.09 -20.20 32.87
N ALA A 101 42.81 -20.96 33.70
CA ALA A 101 42.25 -21.56 34.90
C ALA A 101 42.39 -20.59 36.08
N ILE A 102 41.30 -20.27 36.75
CA ILE A 102 41.28 -19.38 37.92
C ILE A 102 40.94 -20.20 39.16
N SER A 103 41.93 -20.38 40.03
CA SER A 103 41.79 -21.05 41.32
C SER A 103 41.49 -20.02 42.41
N ASN A 104 40.38 -20.18 43.12
CA ASN A 104 40.06 -19.32 44.28
C ASN A 104 40.94 -19.73 45.49
N ASN A 105 41.57 -18.75 46.13
CA ASN A 105 42.26 -18.96 47.35
C ASN A 105 41.26 -19.24 48.50
N PRO A 106 41.26 -20.49 49.09
CA PRO A 106 40.27 -20.84 50.09
C PRO A 106 40.60 -20.31 51.48
N THR A 107 41.81 -19.76 51.67
CA THR A 107 42.36 -19.49 52.99
C THR A 107 41.89 -18.20 53.63
N LEU A 108 41.56 -18.20 54.89
CA LEU A 108 41.34 -17.01 55.70
C LEU A 108 42.30 -17.06 56.93
N ASP A 109 42.98 -15.95 57.19
CA ASP A 109 43.82 -15.79 58.37
C ASP A 109 42.97 -15.50 59.63
N ILE A 110 43.60 -15.10 60.68
CA ILE A 110 42.98 -14.83 62.01
C ILE A 110 42.13 -13.55 61.97
N ASP A 111 42.39 -12.65 61.02
CA ASP A 111 41.68 -11.39 60.84
C ASP A 111 40.55 -11.52 59.83
N GLY A 112 40.40 -12.68 59.17
CA GLY A 112 39.40 -12.96 58.16
C GLY A 112 39.84 -12.52 56.77
N GLU A 113 41.09 -12.13 56.57
CA GLU A 113 41.62 -11.72 55.28
C GLU A 113 42.23 -12.90 54.51
N LYS A 114 42.36 -12.79 53.20
CA LYS A 114 43.02 -13.83 52.39
C LYS A 114 44.52 -13.89 52.69
N MET A 115 45.02 -15.07 53.00
CA MET A 115 46.45 -15.25 53.30
C MET A 115 47.28 -14.96 52.04
N PRO A 116 48.47 -14.33 52.23
CA PRO A 116 49.40 -14.10 51.12
C PRO A 116 49.82 -15.40 50.44
N VAL A 117 49.71 -15.46 49.14
CA VAL A 117 50.03 -16.58 48.28
C VAL A 117 51.48 -16.50 47.82
N SER A 118 52.19 -17.66 47.88
CA SER A 118 53.56 -17.81 47.43
C SER A 118 53.82 -19.20 46.83
N SER A 119 54.99 -19.43 46.32
CA SER A 119 55.40 -20.73 45.75
C SER A 119 54.42 -21.34 44.78
N ILE A 120 54.01 -20.54 43.80
CA ILE A 120 53.03 -20.91 42.78
C ILE A 120 53.71 -21.76 41.70
N SER A 121 53.14 -22.94 41.39
CA SER A 121 53.66 -23.81 40.34
C SER A 121 53.24 -23.28 38.94
N ASP A 122 53.85 -23.84 37.91
CA ASP A 122 53.41 -23.67 36.48
C ASP A 122 53.20 -22.21 36.00
N GLY A 123 54.03 -21.30 36.57
CA GLY A 123 53.99 -19.90 36.16
C GLY A 123 52.70 -19.16 36.49
N GLY A 124 51.91 -19.70 37.43
CA GLY A 124 50.65 -19.01 37.83
C GLY A 124 50.91 -17.66 38.46
N THR A 125 49.92 -16.78 38.39
CA THR A 125 49.96 -15.40 38.91
C THR A 125 48.84 -15.20 39.93
N VAL A 126 49.19 -14.54 41.07
CA VAL A 126 48.22 -14.22 42.12
C VAL A 126 47.65 -12.83 41.92
N SER A 127 46.35 -12.66 42.22
CA SER A 127 45.70 -11.35 42.25
C SER A 127 46.26 -10.50 43.41
N THR A 128 46.21 -9.16 43.25
CA THR A 128 46.74 -8.20 44.23
C THR A 128 46.07 -8.30 45.60
N ASP A 129 44.86 -8.83 45.68
CA ASP A 129 44.08 -9.05 46.90
C ASP A 129 44.19 -10.48 47.43
N ASN A 130 45.07 -11.30 46.87
CA ASN A 130 45.26 -12.70 47.17
C ASN A 130 44.02 -13.61 47.06
N LYS A 131 42.97 -13.16 46.38
CA LYS A 131 41.72 -13.94 46.26
C LYS A 131 41.81 -15.06 45.24
N THR A 132 42.58 -14.86 44.15
CA THR A 132 42.67 -15.82 43.06
C THR A 132 44.12 -16.06 42.63
N VAL A 133 44.36 -17.26 42.08
CA VAL A 133 45.56 -17.60 41.34
C VAL A 133 45.19 -18.04 39.95
N SER A 134 45.72 -17.38 38.93
CA SER A 134 45.46 -17.64 37.52
C SER A 134 46.59 -18.45 36.90
N PHE A 135 46.23 -19.44 36.10
CA PHE A 135 47.16 -20.29 35.36
C PHE A 135 46.79 -20.23 33.86
N THR A 136 47.77 -19.88 33.05
CA THR A 136 47.62 -19.76 31.57
C THR A 136 48.59 -20.72 30.89
N ASN A 137 48.37 -20.97 29.59
CA ASN A 137 49.26 -21.78 28.75
C ASN A 137 49.50 -23.19 29.28
N LEU A 138 48.53 -23.79 29.94
CA LEU A 138 48.61 -25.15 30.39
C LEU A 138 48.46 -26.12 29.22
N PRO A 139 49.30 -27.20 29.18
CA PRO A 139 49.20 -28.21 28.13
C PRO A 139 47.90 -29.02 28.24
N VAL A 140 47.45 -29.57 27.14
CA VAL A 140 46.31 -30.50 27.11
C VAL A 140 46.54 -31.70 28.00
N GLY A 141 45.50 -32.07 28.74
CA GLY A 141 45.52 -33.19 29.68
C GLY A 141 45.19 -32.77 31.11
N ASN A 142 45.24 -33.75 32.02
CA ASN A 142 45.01 -33.51 33.43
C ASN A 142 46.29 -33.01 34.09
N LYS A 143 46.23 -31.96 34.85
CA LYS A 143 47.31 -31.35 35.56
C LYS A 143 46.84 -30.91 36.95
N THR A 144 47.75 -31.07 37.97
CA THR A 144 47.50 -30.47 39.27
C THR A 144 48.51 -29.36 39.51
N VAL A 145 48.04 -28.13 39.58
CA VAL A 145 48.84 -26.96 39.94
C VAL A 145 48.78 -26.75 41.47
N THR A 146 49.82 -26.14 42.03
CA THR A 146 49.86 -25.93 43.48
C THR A 146 50.33 -24.53 43.83
N TYR A 147 49.92 -24.06 44.99
CA TYR A 147 50.46 -22.85 45.61
C TYR A 147 50.47 -23.01 47.14
N LYS A 148 51.25 -22.17 47.80
CA LYS A 148 51.27 -22.09 49.27
C LYS A 148 50.72 -20.75 49.72
N ALA A 149 50.01 -20.76 50.85
CA ALA A 149 49.68 -19.55 51.58
C ALA A 149 50.24 -19.63 52.97
N THR A 150 50.78 -18.51 53.44
CA THR A 150 51.46 -18.46 54.78
C THR A 150 51.05 -17.21 55.52
N PHE A 151 50.85 -17.33 56.79
CA PHE A 151 50.53 -16.24 57.71
C PHE A 151 51.20 -16.40 59.04
N THR A 152 51.67 -15.31 59.63
CA THR A 152 52.21 -15.29 61.00
C THR A 152 51.67 -14.08 61.73
N ALA A 153 51.30 -14.21 62.95
CA ALA A 153 50.85 -13.12 63.81
C ALA A 153 51.39 -13.29 65.23
N THR A 154 51.32 -12.23 66.01
CA THR A 154 51.61 -12.27 67.45
C THR A 154 50.48 -11.59 68.19
N SER A 155 49.85 -12.25 69.16
CA SER A 155 48.77 -11.69 69.94
C SER A 155 49.24 -10.51 70.80
N THR A 156 48.28 -9.71 71.28
CA THR A 156 48.57 -8.60 72.23
C THR A 156 49.32 -9.04 73.50
N LYS A 157 49.20 -10.30 73.84
CA LYS A 157 49.96 -10.92 74.99
C LYS A 157 51.28 -11.54 74.58
N GLY A 158 51.69 -11.41 73.31
CA GLY A 158 52.96 -11.95 72.80
C GLY A 158 52.93 -13.44 72.40
N VAL A 159 51.78 -14.06 72.29
CA VAL A 159 51.59 -15.44 71.80
C VAL A 159 51.81 -15.52 70.31
N PRO A 160 52.75 -16.36 69.82
CA PRO A 160 52.92 -16.48 68.35
C PRO A 160 51.86 -17.39 67.71
N LEU A 161 51.45 -17.02 66.48
CA LEU A 161 50.68 -17.85 65.56
C LEU A 161 51.52 -18.12 64.32
N SER A 162 51.52 -19.33 63.85
CA SER A 162 52.00 -19.68 62.51
C SER A 162 50.99 -20.54 61.80
N TYR A 163 50.70 -20.14 60.56
CA TYR A 163 49.78 -20.87 59.75
C TYR A 163 50.32 -20.98 58.31
N SER A 164 50.33 -22.18 57.77
CA SER A 164 50.75 -22.47 56.42
C SER A 164 49.89 -23.57 55.78
N ILE A 165 49.58 -23.41 54.52
CA ILE A 165 48.77 -24.35 53.74
C ILE A 165 49.32 -24.53 52.35
N LYS A 166 49.27 -25.75 51.84
CA LYS A 166 49.45 -26.08 50.43
C LYS A 166 48.08 -26.33 49.81
N VAL A 167 47.74 -25.54 48.76
CA VAL A 167 46.54 -25.74 47.96
C VAL A 167 46.90 -26.48 46.67
N SER A 168 46.18 -27.52 46.38
CA SER A 168 46.27 -28.30 45.13
C SER A 168 45.04 -28.07 44.33
N GLN A 169 45.17 -27.58 43.07
CA GLN A 169 44.09 -27.33 42.15
C GLN A 169 44.21 -28.26 40.94
N PRO A 170 43.40 -29.31 40.84
CA PRO A 170 43.31 -30.10 39.64
C PRO A 170 42.71 -29.29 38.51
N ILE A 171 43.29 -29.40 37.31
CA ILE A 171 42.84 -28.75 36.10
C ILE A 171 42.80 -29.78 34.98
N ASN A 172 41.70 -29.86 34.29
CA ASN A 172 41.54 -30.66 33.09
C ASN A 172 41.52 -29.72 31.87
N VAL A 173 42.56 -29.79 31.04
CA VAL A 173 42.68 -29.02 29.81
C VAL A 173 42.27 -29.91 28.63
N SER A 174 41.15 -29.66 28.03
CA SER A 174 40.73 -30.35 26.79
C SER A 174 41.32 -29.68 25.56
N ALA A 175 41.71 -30.47 24.58
CA ALA A 175 42.12 -29.93 23.29
C ALA A 175 40.98 -29.13 22.63
N GLN A 176 41.33 -28.12 21.84
CA GLN A 176 40.39 -27.51 20.94
C GLN A 176 40.09 -28.49 19.79
N SER A 177 38.83 -28.74 19.50
CA SER A 177 38.42 -29.52 18.35
C SER A 177 38.51 -28.68 17.07
N ASP A 178 38.89 -29.30 15.96
CA ASP A 178 38.71 -28.71 14.66
C ASP A 178 37.24 -28.79 14.29
N SER A 179 36.70 -27.73 13.75
CA SER A 179 35.33 -27.70 13.23
C SER A 179 35.24 -26.82 11.99
N THR A 180 34.14 -26.94 11.27
CA THR A 180 33.89 -26.19 10.04
C THR A 180 32.61 -25.37 10.13
N VAL A 181 32.57 -24.28 9.38
CA VAL A 181 31.37 -23.53 9.09
C VAL A 181 31.10 -23.64 7.58
N ASN A 182 30.03 -24.33 7.22
CA ASN A 182 29.60 -24.49 5.85
C ASN A 182 28.66 -23.35 5.48
N VAL A 183 29.00 -22.59 4.42
CA VAL A 183 28.27 -21.42 3.97
C VAL A 183 27.58 -21.72 2.66
N PHE A 184 26.27 -21.55 2.63
CA PHE A 184 25.43 -21.76 1.46
C PHE A 184 24.78 -20.45 0.99
N TYR A 185 24.55 -20.33 -0.31
CA TYR A 185 23.91 -19.20 -0.96
C TYR A 185 22.74 -19.74 -1.79
N LYS A 186 21.52 -19.66 -1.25
CA LYS A 186 20.34 -20.34 -1.78
C LYS A 186 19.17 -19.39 -2.02
N ASP A 187 18.28 -19.75 -2.92
CA ASP A 187 16.99 -19.09 -3.00
C ASP A 187 15.98 -19.67 -2.00
N GLU A 188 14.78 -19.12 -2.00
CA GLU A 188 13.67 -19.55 -1.11
C GLU A 188 13.21 -20.99 -1.35
N ASN A 189 13.53 -21.57 -2.51
CA ASN A 189 13.21 -22.96 -2.85
C ASN A 189 14.31 -23.92 -2.42
N GLY A 190 15.46 -23.38 -1.96
CA GLY A 190 16.64 -24.14 -1.58
C GLY A 190 17.61 -24.40 -2.73
N ASP A 191 17.36 -23.82 -3.91
CA ASP A 191 18.25 -23.95 -5.07
C ASP A 191 19.53 -23.14 -4.84
N GLU A 192 20.70 -23.72 -5.18
CA GLU A 192 22.00 -23.08 -5.00
C GLU A 192 22.21 -21.99 -6.07
N LEU A 193 22.46 -20.76 -5.61
CA LEU A 193 22.65 -19.59 -6.48
C LEU A 193 24.14 -19.26 -6.71
N ALA A 194 25.01 -19.69 -5.82
CA ALA A 194 26.44 -19.53 -5.90
C ALA A 194 27.14 -20.67 -5.17
N PRO A 195 28.39 -21.05 -5.56
CA PRO A 195 29.13 -22.11 -4.91
C PRO A 195 29.23 -21.91 -3.40
N SER A 196 28.97 -22.97 -2.65
CA SER A 196 29.13 -23.03 -1.20
C SER A 196 30.59 -22.88 -0.80
N GLU A 197 30.83 -22.44 0.43
CA GLU A 197 32.16 -22.26 1.01
C GLU A 197 32.24 -23.01 2.33
N THR A 198 33.48 -23.43 2.70
CA THR A 198 33.76 -24.03 4.00
C THR A 198 34.90 -23.28 4.66
N ILE A 199 34.68 -22.78 5.86
CA ILE A 199 35.65 -22.12 6.68
C ILE A 199 36.03 -23.10 7.81
N SER A 200 37.32 -23.37 8.04
CA SER A 200 37.79 -24.29 9.06
C SER A 200 38.55 -23.53 10.14
N GLY A 201 38.41 -23.94 11.37
CA GLY A 201 39.12 -23.37 12.51
C GLY A 201 39.01 -24.25 13.74
N LYS A 202 39.67 -23.82 14.83
CA LYS A 202 39.63 -24.51 16.12
C LYS A 202 38.52 -23.93 17.01
N SER A 203 37.90 -24.79 17.79
CA SER A 203 36.90 -24.37 18.79
C SER A 203 37.40 -23.18 19.62
N GLY A 204 36.61 -22.08 19.64
CA GLY A 204 36.97 -20.83 20.31
C GLY A 204 37.63 -19.78 19.42
N GLU A 205 38.12 -20.12 18.23
CA GLU A 205 38.58 -19.13 17.24
C GLU A 205 37.40 -18.41 16.61
N ASN A 206 37.60 -17.15 16.20
CA ASN A 206 36.55 -16.36 15.58
C ASN A 206 36.42 -16.70 14.08
N TYR A 207 35.19 -16.72 13.58
CA TYR A 207 34.92 -16.79 12.16
C TYR A 207 33.98 -15.65 11.74
N GLN A 208 33.98 -15.32 10.45
CA GLN A 208 33.06 -14.41 9.81
C GLN A 208 32.79 -14.89 8.41
N THR A 209 31.52 -15.00 8.03
CA THR A 209 31.04 -15.29 6.68
C THR A 209 30.64 -14.00 5.99
N ILE A 210 30.60 -14.01 4.67
CA ILE A 210 30.29 -12.81 3.86
C ILE A 210 29.18 -13.16 2.89
N GLU A 211 28.18 -12.28 2.81
CA GLU A 211 27.15 -12.37 1.78
C GLU A 211 27.71 -12.15 0.37
N LYS A 212 27.10 -12.76 -0.62
CA LYS A 212 27.46 -12.55 -2.04
C LYS A 212 26.42 -11.69 -2.74
N THR A 213 26.86 -10.80 -3.60
CA THR A 213 25.98 -10.11 -4.54
C THR A 213 25.62 -11.05 -5.67
N ILE A 214 24.34 -11.39 -5.80
CA ILE A 214 23.84 -12.31 -6.83
C ILE A 214 22.92 -11.54 -7.78
N THR A 215 23.20 -11.60 -9.06
CA THR A 215 22.44 -10.88 -10.10
C THR A 215 20.96 -11.27 -10.05
N ASN A 216 20.07 -10.29 -10.06
CA ASN A 216 18.61 -10.43 -10.00
C ASN A 216 18.06 -10.99 -8.68
N TYR A 217 18.89 -11.00 -7.64
CA TYR A 217 18.46 -11.42 -6.31
C TYR A 217 18.84 -10.38 -5.25
N THR A 218 18.06 -10.33 -4.17
CA THR A 218 18.36 -9.56 -2.96
C THR A 218 18.39 -10.51 -1.77
N LEU A 219 19.29 -10.24 -0.81
CA LEU A 219 19.32 -11.01 0.41
C LEU A 219 18.00 -10.83 1.17
N LYS A 220 17.34 -11.94 1.49
CA LYS A 220 16.10 -11.97 2.26
C LYS A 220 16.37 -12.18 3.74
N GLU A 221 17.16 -13.19 4.07
CA GLU A 221 17.48 -13.55 5.46
C GLU A 221 18.77 -14.35 5.55
N ILE A 222 19.30 -14.47 6.76
CA ILE A 222 20.47 -15.29 7.06
C ILE A 222 20.05 -16.33 8.10
N GLU A 223 20.15 -17.58 7.74
CA GLU A 223 19.98 -18.70 8.66
C GLU A 223 21.33 -19.08 9.27
N GLY A 224 21.38 -19.28 10.58
CA GLY A 224 22.62 -19.50 11.32
C GLY A 224 23.28 -18.20 11.77
N GLN A 225 24.50 -18.29 12.26
CA GLN A 225 25.26 -17.14 12.77
C GLN A 225 26.32 -16.74 11.75
N PRO A 226 26.24 -15.57 11.11
CA PRO A 226 27.23 -15.16 10.10
C PRO A 226 28.60 -14.83 10.70
N SER A 227 28.68 -14.64 12.00
CA SER A 227 29.95 -14.45 12.71
C SER A 227 29.83 -15.01 14.12
N GLY A 228 30.93 -15.47 14.67
CA GLY A 228 30.97 -16.07 16.00
C GLY A 228 32.28 -16.75 16.28
N GLN A 229 32.24 -17.74 17.16
CA GLN A 229 33.38 -18.62 17.43
C GLN A 229 33.08 -20.04 16.96
N PHE A 230 34.09 -20.72 16.43
CA PHE A 230 33.97 -22.14 16.13
C PHE A 230 33.56 -22.90 17.38
N GLY A 231 32.54 -23.72 17.26
CA GLY A 231 32.09 -24.63 18.32
C GLY A 231 32.90 -25.93 18.34
N ASP A 232 32.42 -26.89 19.13
CA ASP A 232 33.00 -28.26 19.17
C ASP A 232 32.45 -29.17 18.06
N SER A 233 31.52 -28.65 17.21
CA SER A 233 30.91 -29.32 16.08
C SER A 233 30.77 -28.37 14.92
N ASP A 234 30.62 -28.93 13.72
CA ASP A 234 30.37 -28.17 12.49
C ASP A 234 29.09 -27.34 12.59
N ALA A 235 29.12 -26.15 11.96
CA ALA A 235 28.01 -25.24 11.88
C ALA A 235 27.66 -24.95 10.40
N THR A 236 26.48 -24.41 10.20
CA THR A 236 25.99 -24.01 8.88
C THR A 236 25.48 -22.58 8.93
N VAL A 237 25.80 -21.82 7.87
CA VAL A 237 25.25 -20.50 7.61
C VAL A 237 24.65 -20.53 6.21
N THR A 238 23.37 -20.20 6.07
CA THR A 238 22.71 -20.09 4.78
C THR A 238 22.28 -18.65 4.55
N TYR A 239 22.79 -18.03 3.48
CA TYR A 239 22.30 -16.78 2.97
C TYR A 239 21.14 -17.10 2.03
N VAL A 240 19.92 -16.73 2.42
CA VAL A 240 18.70 -16.98 1.65
C VAL A 240 18.35 -15.73 0.89
N TYR A 241 18.19 -15.86 -0.43
CA TYR A 241 17.90 -14.78 -1.35
C TYR A 241 16.51 -14.91 -1.94
N GLU A 242 15.90 -13.79 -2.24
CA GLU A 242 14.68 -13.71 -3.05
C GLU A 242 14.95 -12.97 -4.36
N LYS A 243 14.10 -13.19 -5.36
CA LYS A 243 14.18 -12.39 -6.60
C LYS A 243 14.11 -10.91 -6.26
N ALA A 244 14.99 -10.12 -6.86
CA ALA A 244 14.96 -8.66 -6.74
C ALA A 244 13.68 -8.08 -7.36
N ASP A 245 13.30 -6.87 -6.96
CA ASP A 245 12.22 -6.16 -7.62
C ASP A 245 12.61 -5.81 -9.06
N GLY A 246 11.71 -6.11 -9.98
CA GLY A 246 11.86 -5.70 -11.37
C GLY A 246 11.59 -4.22 -11.55
N THR A 247 12.07 -3.67 -12.66
CA THR A 247 11.73 -2.30 -13.06
C THR A 247 10.22 -2.23 -13.28
N PRO A 248 9.53 -1.23 -12.69
CA PRO A 248 8.09 -1.07 -12.84
C PRO A 248 7.66 -0.96 -14.30
N VAL A 249 6.58 -1.65 -14.67
CA VAL A 249 5.99 -1.57 -16.01
C VAL A 249 4.98 -0.44 -16.05
N THR A 250 5.19 0.51 -16.97
CA THR A 250 4.27 1.64 -17.18
C THR A 250 3.19 1.26 -18.19
N VAL A 251 1.91 1.44 -17.84
CA VAL A 251 0.77 1.20 -18.72
C VAL A 251 0.17 2.54 -19.15
N LYS A 252 0.23 2.85 -20.45
CA LYS A 252 -0.29 4.10 -21.05
C LYS A 252 -1.59 3.87 -21.79
N TYR A 253 -2.42 4.88 -21.82
CA TYR A 253 -3.74 4.94 -22.48
C TYR A 253 -3.80 6.17 -23.36
N VAL A 254 -3.59 5.98 -24.66
CA VAL A 254 -3.42 7.09 -25.61
C VAL A 254 -4.37 6.97 -26.80
N ASP A 255 -4.64 8.07 -27.47
CA ASP A 255 -5.33 8.06 -28.77
C ASP A 255 -4.36 7.68 -29.91
N VAL A 256 -4.86 7.68 -31.13
CA VAL A 256 -4.06 7.36 -32.35
C VAL A 256 -2.95 8.36 -32.62
N ASP A 257 -3.04 9.56 -32.07
CA ASP A 257 -2.06 10.65 -32.22
C ASP A 257 -1.06 10.67 -31.05
N GLY A 258 -1.24 9.78 -30.05
CA GLY A 258 -0.36 9.66 -28.89
C GLY A 258 -0.72 10.57 -27.72
N ASN A 259 -1.88 11.26 -27.76
CA ASN A 259 -2.35 12.10 -26.65
C ASN A 259 -2.87 11.20 -25.52
N GLU A 260 -2.55 11.54 -24.28
CA GLU A 260 -2.98 10.78 -23.11
C GLU A 260 -4.47 10.98 -22.84
N LEU A 261 -5.20 9.87 -22.75
CA LEU A 261 -6.65 9.85 -22.49
C LEU A 261 -7.01 9.55 -21.05
N ALA A 262 -6.10 8.90 -20.33
CA ALA A 262 -6.23 8.58 -18.92
C ALA A 262 -4.85 8.45 -18.28
N THR A 263 -4.76 8.70 -16.97
CA THR A 263 -3.52 8.55 -16.20
C THR A 263 -2.92 7.16 -16.38
N SER A 264 -1.62 7.11 -16.60
CA SER A 264 -0.86 5.86 -16.72
C SER A 264 -0.91 5.06 -15.41
N ASP A 265 -0.94 3.74 -15.51
CA ASP A 265 -0.80 2.84 -14.38
C ASP A 265 0.64 2.31 -14.29
N THR A 266 1.01 1.88 -13.09
CA THR A 266 2.31 1.26 -12.82
C THR A 266 2.10 -0.12 -12.22
N LEU A 267 2.72 -1.13 -12.82
CA LEU A 267 2.71 -2.49 -12.30
C LEU A 267 4.07 -2.78 -11.67
N ASN A 268 4.07 -3.38 -10.49
CA ASN A 268 5.26 -3.76 -9.75
C ASN A 268 5.28 -5.25 -9.51
N GLY A 269 6.46 -5.85 -9.49
CA GLY A 269 6.65 -7.26 -9.21
C GLY A 269 8.12 -7.66 -9.19
N LYS A 270 8.38 -8.86 -8.77
CA LYS A 270 9.72 -9.45 -8.76
C LYS A 270 10.16 -9.81 -10.17
N ILE A 271 11.48 -9.76 -10.44
CA ILE A 271 12.06 -10.21 -11.71
C ILE A 271 11.58 -11.62 -12.04
N ASP A 272 11.28 -11.88 -13.32
CA ASP A 272 10.71 -13.10 -13.88
C ASP A 272 9.24 -13.40 -13.45
N ALA A 273 8.66 -12.66 -12.50
CA ALA A 273 7.24 -12.78 -12.18
C ALA A 273 6.39 -12.27 -13.34
N PRO A 274 5.25 -12.91 -13.65
CA PRO A 274 4.37 -12.48 -14.72
C PRO A 274 3.63 -11.20 -14.35
N TYR A 275 3.39 -10.33 -15.35
CA TYR A 275 2.46 -9.23 -15.24
C TYR A 275 1.35 -9.34 -16.29
N GLN A 276 0.21 -8.76 -15.97
CA GLN A 276 -0.92 -8.60 -16.88
C GLN A 276 -1.48 -7.19 -16.70
N SER A 277 -1.58 -6.46 -17.79
CA SER A 277 -2.26 -5.17 -17.86
C SER A 277 -3.64 -5.33 -18.50
N THR A 278 -4.51 -4.37 -18.27
CA THR A 278 -5.86 -4.32 -18.86
C THR A 278 -6.16 -2.93 -19.39
N ALA A 279 -6.95 -2.88 -20.46
CA ALA A 279 -7.44 -1.62 -21.01
C ALA A 279 -8.41 -0.95 -20.02
N LYS A 280 -8.36 0.37 -19.92
CA LYS A 280 -9.35 1.17 -19.17
C LYS A 280 -10.60 1.42 -20.02
N SER A 281 -11.76 1.45 -19.38
CA SER A 281 -12.98 1.96 -20.01
C SER A 281 -12.91 3.49 -20.00
N ILE A 282 -12.87 4.09 -21.20
CA ILE A 282 -12.78 5.55 -21.38
C ILE A 282 -14.01 6.01 -22.16
N THR A 283 -14.81 6.89 -21.57
CA THR A 283 -16.06 7.37 -22.18
C THR A 283 -15.82 7.99 -23.56
N GLY A 284 -16.54 7.52 -24.56
CA GLY A 284 -16.41 7.99 -25.95
C GLY A 284 -15.25 7.40 -26.73
N TRP A 285 -14.54 6.41 -26.15
CA TRP A 285 -13.41 5.77 -26.78
C TRP A 285 -13.52 4.24 -26.72
N THR A 286 -12.96 3.57 -27.70
CA THR A 286 -12.85 2.12 -27.76
C THR A 286 -11.41 1.72 -28.05
N VAL A 287 -10.98 0.59 -27.49
CA VAL A 287 -9.63 0.07 -27.75
C VAL A 287 -9.52 -0.33 -29.22
N LYS A 288 -8.56 0.26 -29.91
CA LYS A 288 -8.28 -0.06 -31.31
C LYS A 288 -7.52 -1.37 -31.45
N THR A 289 -6.49 -1.55 -30.63
CA THR A 289 -5.66 -2.76 -30.62
C THR A 289 -5.18 -3.06 -29.20
N THR A 290 -5.28 -4.30 -28.77
CA THR A 290 -4.62 -4.77 -27.57
C THR A 290 -3.13 -4.92 -27.84
N PRO A 291 -2.23 -4.31 -27.06
CA PRO A 291 -0.79 -4.40 -27.30
C PRO A 291 -0.30 -5.82 -27.07
N ALA A 292 0.65 -6.28 -27.91
CA ALA A 292 1.22 -7.63 -27.81
C ALA A 292 1.90 -7.90 -26.45
N ASN A 293 2.42 -6.86 -25.82
CA ASN A 293 3.02 -6.92 -24.50
C ASN A 293 2.07 -6.53 -23.35
N ALA A 294 0.76 -6.71 -23.54
CA ALA A 294 -0.22 -6.54 -22.44
C ALA A 294 0.05 -7.52 -21.29
N THR A 295 0.70 -8.63 -21.57
CA THR A 295 1.23 -9.61 -20.62
C THR A 295 2.72 -9.81 -20.87
N GLY A 296 3.46 -10.13 -19.82
CA GLY A 296 4.90 -10.37 -19.91
C GLY A 296 5.48 -10.75 -18.56
N VAL A 297 6.77 -10.60 -18.38
CA VAL A 297 7.45 -10.79 -17.10
C VAL A 297 8.22 -9.52 -16.73
N PHE A 298 8.33 -9.23 -15.43
CA PHE A 298 9.16 -8.13 -14.95
C PHE A 298 10.63 -8.41 -15.20
N THR A 299 11.35 -7.39 -15.62
CA THR A 299 12.78 -7.44 -15.90
C THR A 299 13.49 -6.24 -15.29
N ASN A 300 14.81 -6.15 -15.45
CA ASN A 300 15.59 -4.96 -15.07
C ASN A 300 15.46 -3.79 -16.08
N ALA A 301 14.86 -4.04 -17.25
CA ALA A 301 14.68 -3.01 -18.27
C ALA A 301 13.35 -2.27 -18.11
N ASN A 302 13.34 -0.99 -18.51
CA ASN A 302 12.11 -0.23 -18.59
C ASN A 302 11.16 -0.84 -19.60
N GLN A 303 9.94 -1.13 -19.20
CA GLN A 303 8.89 -1.69 -20.02
C GLN A 303 7.70 -0.75 -20.05
N THR A 304 7.09 -0.57 -21.23
CA THR A 304 5.88 0.22 -21.40
C THR A 304 4.86 -0.55 -22.21
N VAL A 305 3.66 -0.65 -21.72
CA VAL A 305 2.47 -1.18 -22.39
C VAL A 305 1.63 0.01 -22.83
N THR A 306 1.29 0.12 -24.12
CA THR A 306 0.50 1.24 -24.62
C THR A 306 -0.78 0.74 -25.27
N TYR A 307 -1.93 1.04 -24.64
CA TYR A 307 -3.23 0.84 -25.21
C TYR A 307 -3.57 2.04 -26.09
N VAL A 308 -3.80 1.78 -27.37
CA VAL A 308 -4.21 2.81 -28.33
C VAL A 308 -5.71 2.74 -28.53
N TYR A 309 -6.37 3.87 -28.40
CA TYR A 309 -7.82 4.03 -28.51
C TYR A 309 -8.18 4.81 -29.77
N GLU A 310 -9.36 4.53 -30.29
CA GLU A 310 -10.05 5.35 -31.29
C GLU A 310 -11.39 5.78 -30.75
N LYS A 311 -11.99 6.85 -31.36
CA LYS A 311 -13.33 7.26 -31.01
C LYS A 311 -14.30 6.08 -31.14
N ALA A 312 -15.18 5.92 -30.19
CA ALA A 312 -16.23 4.90 -30.20
C ALA A 312 -17.26 5.25 -31.33
N ASP A 313 -18.04 4.27 -31.75
CA ASP A 313 -19.15 4.51 -32.64
C ASP A 313 -20.20 5.36 -31.92
N GLY A 314 -20.65 6.42 -32.61
CA GLY A 314 -21.74 7.26 -32.14
C GLY A 314 -23.10 6.56 -32.30
N ALA A 315 -24.07 7.03 -31.54
CA ALA A 315 -25.46 6.61 -31.78
C ALA A 315 -25.89 6.98 -33.19
N PRO A 316 -26.66 6.12 -33.89
CA PRO A 316 -27.13 6.39 -35.23
C PRO A 316 -28.00 7.65 -35.32
N VAL A 317 -27.84 8.40 -36.40
CA VAL A 317 -28.72 9.55 -36.74
C VAL A 317 -29.81 9.05 -37.67
N THR A 318 -31.06 9.14 -37.23
CA THR A 318 -32.22 8.78 -38.03
C THR A 318 -32.70 9.99 -38.85
N VAL A 319 -32.80 9.87 -40.18
CA VAL A 319 -33.29 10.92 -41.07
C VAL A 319 -34.72 10.58 -41.51
N LYS A 320 -35.69 11.38 -41.09
CA LYS A 320 -37.11 11.20 -41.39
C LYS A 320 -37.59 12.17 -42.48
N TYR A 321 -38.57 11.74 -43.31
CA TYR A 321 -39.16 12.47 -44.39
C TYR A 321 -40.68 12.44 -44.19
N VAL A 322 -41.25 13.55 -43.68
CA VAL A 322 -42.64 13.59 -43.24
C VAL A 322 -43.38 14.79 -43.84
N ASP A 323 -44.71 14.72 -43.91
CA ASP A 323 -45.54 15.86 -44.19
C ASP A 323 -45.70 16.79 -42.96
N ALA A 324 -46.48 17.86 -43.10
CA ALA A 324 -46.75 18.81 -42.03
C ALA A 324 -47.52 18.20 -40.84
N ASP A 325 -48.23 17.11 -41.07
CA ASP A 325 -49.00 16.38 -40.04
C ASP A 325 -48.19 15.26 -39.41
N GLY A 326 -46.95 15.02 -39.88
CA GLY A 326 -46.05 14.02 -39.36
C GLY A 326 -46.18 12.63 -39.99
N ASN A 327 -46.97 12.49 -41.08
CA ASN A 327 -47.08 11.20 -41.79
C ASN A 327 -45.81 10.97 -42.61
N GLU A 328 -45.30 9.73 -42.60
CA GLU A 328 -44.10 9.37 -43.34
C GLU A 328 -44.37 9.32 -44.87
N LEU A 329 -43.56 10.04 -45.61
CA LEU A 329 -43.64 10.13 -47.06
C LEU A 329 -42.62 9.26 -47.79
N ALA A 330 -41.54 8.91 -47.11
CA ALA A 330 -40.50 8.00 -47.59
C ALA A 330 -39.81 7.33 -46.41
N THR A 331 -39.24 6.12 -46.63
CA THR A 331 -38.49 5.38 -45.62
C THR A 331 -37.37 6.22 -45.06
N SER A 332 -37.22 6.18 -43.72
CA SER A 332 -36.17 6.86 -42.98
C SER A 332 -34.78 6.32 -43.37
N ASP A 333 -33.78 7.16 -43.40
CA ASP A 333 -32.38 6.77 -43.57
C ASP A 333 -31.67 6.74 -42.20
N THR A 334 -30.58 5.97 -42.10
CA THR A 334 -29.73 5.91 -40.93
C THR A 334 -28.30 6.28 -41.29
N LEU A 335 -27.73 7.26 -40.60
CA LEU A 335 -26.34 7.65 -40.74
C LEU A 335 -25.56 7.10 -39.53
N ASN A 336 -24.38 6.51 -39.80
CA ASN A 336 -23.50 5.96 -38.80
C ASN A 336 -22.12 6.61 -38.91
N GLY A 337 -21.46 6.81 -37.78
CA GLY A 337 -20.11 7.38 -37.72
C GLY A 337 -19.54 7.33 -36.31
N LYS A 338 -18.29 7.71 -36.19
CA LYS A 338 -17.58 7.81 -34.89
C LYS A 338 -18.06 9.07 -34.14
N ILE A 339 -18.05 9.02 -32.83
CA ILE A 339 -18.33 10.20 -31.97
C ILE A 339 -17.47 11.37 -32.42
N ASP A 340 -18.04 12.57 -32.44
CA ASP A 340 -17.46 13.84 -32.90
C ASP A 340 -17.20 13.92 -34.42
N ALA A 341 -17.36 12.81 -35.17
CA ALA A 341 -17.29 12.88 -36.62
C ALA A 341 -18.50 13.64 -37.18
N PRO A 342 -18.32 14.46 -38.22
CA PRO A 342 -19.43 15.19 -38.84
C PRO A 342 -20.39 14.27 -39.61
N TYR A 343 -21.66 14.60 -39.58
CA TYR A 343 -22.65 14.02 -40.49
C TYR A 343 -23.34 15.10 -41.33
N GLN A 344 -23.79 14.71 -42.48
CA GLN A 344 -24.63 15.52 -43.36
C GLN A 344 -25.75 14.65 -43.92
N SER A 345 -26.99 15.09 -43.73
CA SER A 345 -28.16 14.51 -44.35
C SER A 345 -28.65 15.35 -45.55
N THR A 346 -29.40 14.75 -46.43
CA THR A 346 -29.99 15.43 -47.59
C THR A 346 -31.47 15.09 -47.71
N ALA A 347 -32.24 16.04 -48.20
CA ALA A 347 -33.64 15.81 -48.50
C ALA A 347 -33.80 14.83 -49.67
N LYS A 348 -34.80 13.95 -49.61
CA LYS A 348 -35.18 13.07 -50.72
C LYS A 348 -36.09 13.83 -51.71
N SER A 349 -35.96 13.56 -53.01
CA SER A 349 -36.95 13.96 -53.99
C SER A 349 -38.16 13.04 -53.87
N ILE A 350 -39.28 13.58 -53.50
CA ILE A 350 -40.54 12.84 -53.32
C ILE A 350 -41.58 13.44 -54.33
N THR A 351 -42.09 12.59 -55.23
CA THR A 351 -43.02 12.99 -56.25
C THR A 351 -44.25 13.65 -55.64
N GLY A 352 -44.62 14.85 -56.14
CA GLY A 352 -45.73 15.61 -55.63
C GLY A 352 -45.52 16.41 -54.35
N TRP A 353 -44.25 16.39 -53.82
CA TRP A 353 -43.88 17.06 -52.57
C TRP A 353 -42.67 17.96 -52.79
N ALA A 354 -42.62 19.06 -52.08
CA ALA A 354 -41.49 19.99 -52.04
C ALA A 354 -41.01 20.13 -50.55
N VAL A 355 -39.70 20.26 -50.33
CA VAL A 355 -39.17 20.52 -49.00
C VAL A 355 -39.63 21.88 -48.52
N LYS A 356 -40.36 21.92 -47.42
CA LYS A 356 -40.86 23.15 -46.81
C LYS A 356 -39.74 23.93 -46.13
N THR A 357 -38.94 23.23 -45.33
CA THR A 357 -37.76 23.82 -44.62
C THR A 357 -36.68 22.77 -44.47
N THR A 358 -35.43 23.15 -44.71
CA THR A 358 -34.30 22.33 -44.36
C THR A 358 -34.09 22.40 -42.82
N PRO A 359 -34.07 21.26 -42.14
CA PRO A 359 -33.90 21.27 -40.69
C PRO A 359 -32.53 21.82 -40.27
N ALA A 360 -32.47 22.57 -39.15
CA ALA A 360 -31.24 23.19 -38.67
C ALA A 360 -30.14 22.15 -38.31
N ASN A 361 -30.55 20.94 -37.97
CA ASN A 361 -29.67 19.82 -37.69
C ASN A 361 -29.47 18.86 -38.87
N ALA A 362 -29.67 19.35 -40.12
CA ALA A 362 -29.34 18.57 -41.32
C ALA A 362 -27.85 18.20 -41.37
N THR A 363 -27.00 18.98 -40.71
CA THR A 363 -25.59 18.72 -40.46
C THR A 363 -25.33 18.80 -38.96
N GLY A 364 -24.37 18.01 -38.48
CA GLY A 364 -23.99 17.98 -37.07
C GLY A 364 -22.82 17.02 -36.83
N VAL A 365 -22.65 16.57 -35.59
CA VAL A 365 -21.67 15.55 -35.23
C VAL A 365 -22.35 14.38 -34.52
N PHE A 366 -21.84 13.18 -34.74
CA PHE A 366 -22.31 12.01 -34.00
C PHE A 366 -22.00 12.14 -32.51
N THR A 367 -22.97 11.76 -31.69
CA THR A 367 -22.84 11.76 -30.22
C THR A 367 -23.23 10.41 -29.65
N ASN A 368 -23.15 10.24 -28.34
CA ASN A 368 -23.64 9.02 -27.66
C ASN A 368 -25.18 8.93 -27.62
N ALA A 369 -25.89 10.02 -27.94
CA ALA A 369 -27.34 10.08 -27.89
C ALA A 369 -27.93 9.91 -29.29
N ASN A 370 -29.06 9.20 -29.39
CA ASN A 370 -29.84 9.11 -30.63
C ASN A 370 -30.26 10.51 -31.10
N GLN A 371 -30.02 10.79 -32.35
CA GLN A 371 -30.39 12.05 -33.00
C GLN A 371 -31.38 11.77 -34.13
N THR A 372 -32.30 12.70 -34.37
CA THR A 372 -33.24 12.61 -35.46
C THR A 372 -33.23 13.92 -36.27
N VAL A 373 -33.06 13.81 -37.56
CA VAL A 373 -33.21 14.90 -38.55
C VAL A 373 -34.55 14.68 -39.25
N THR A 374 -35.40 15.67 -39.23
CA THR A 374 -36.74 15.55 -39.84
C THR A 374 -36.91 16.60 -40.95
N TYR A 375 -36.96 16.14 -42.19
CA TYR A 375 -37.36 16.97 -43.34
C TYR A 375 -38.87 17.00 -43.42
N VAL A 376 -39.45 18.21 -43.35
CA VAL A 376 -40.88 18.44 -43.47
C VAL A 376 -41.17 18.90 -44.88
N TYR A 377 -42.10 18.25 -45.52
CA TYR A 377 -42.53 18.53 -46.88
C TYR A 377 -43.91 19.14 -46.88
N GLU A 378 -44.17 19.90 -47.91
CA GLU A 378 -45.51 20.36 -48.30
C GLU A 378 -45.82 19.92 -49.74
N LYS A 379 -47.06 19.84 -50.09
CA LYS A 379 -47.46 19.60 -51.52
C LYS A 379 -46.69 20.53 -52.43
N ALA A 380 -46.12 20.00 -53.48
CA ALA A 380 -45.50 20.81 -54.53
C ALA A 380 -46.50 21.76 -55.18
N ASP A 381 -46.01 22.79 -55.80
CA ASP A 381 -46.89 23.67 -56.61
C ASP A 381 -47.40 22.89 -57.80
N GLY A 382 -48.70 22.96 -58.01
CA GLY A 382 -49.32 22.46 -59.22
C GLY A 382 -49.00 23.32 -60.43
N ALA A 383 -49.11 22.73 -61.58
CA ALA A 383 -49.03 23.52 -62.80
C ALA A 383 -50.13 24.62 -62.84
N PRO A 384 -49.82 25.84 -63.27
CA PRO A 384 -50.77 26.92 -63.34
C PRO A 384 -51.99 26.58 -64.22
N VAL A 385 -53.19 26.98 -63.77
CA VAL A 385 -54.40 26.86 -64.54
C VAL A 385 -54.62 28.18 -65.27
N THR A 386 -54.63 28.14 -66.63
CA THR A 386 -54.87 29.30 -67.45
C THR A 386 -56.37 29.46 -67.71
N VAL A 387 -56.93 30.62 -67.35
CA VAL A 387 -58.36 30.93 -67.56
C VAL A 387 -58.51 31.88 -68.77
N LYS A 388 -59.08 31.37 -69.84
CA LYS A 388 -59.30 32.13 -71.09
C LYS A 388 -60.74 32.62 -71.21
N TYR A 389 -60.90 33.78 -71.82
CA TYR A 389 -62.17 34.43 -72.06
C TYR A 389 -62.25 34.69 -73.54
N VAL A 390 -63.06 33.91 -74.32
CA VAL A 390 -63.06 33.92 -75.75
C VAL A 390 -64.52 34.07 -76.31
N ASP A 391 -64.66 34.52 -77.55
CA ASP A 391 -65.91 34.45 -78.24
C ASP A 391 -66.17 33.02 -78.79
N VAL A 392 -67.32 32.84 -79.53
CA VAL A 392 -67.67 31.54 -80.10
C VAL A 392 -66.71 31.08 -81.20
N ASP A 393 -65.96 32.01 -81.82
CA ASP A 393 -64.95 31.75 -82.84
C ASP A 393 -63.53 31.55 -82.26
N GLY A 394 -63.39 31.70 -80.95
CA GLY A 394 -62.09 31.46 -80.21
C GLY A 394 -61.22 32.72 -80.11
N ASN A 395 -61.72 33.93 -80.49
CA ASN A 395 -60.94 35.16 -80.34
C ASN A 395 -60.95 35.64 -78.88
N GLU A 396 -59.79 36.06 -78.34
CA GLU A 396 -59.67 36.57 -76.98
C GLU A 396 -60.44 37.84 -76.73
N LEU A 397 -61.30 37.85 -75.73
CA LEU A 397 -62.09 38.97 -75.28
C LEU A 397 -61.51 39.71 -74.06
N ALA A 398 -60.71 39.09 -73.33
CA ALA A 398 -60.00 39.64 -72.16
C ALA A 398 -58.71 38.86 -71.91
N THR A 399 -57.73 39.52 -71.28
CA THR A 399 -56.45 38.86 -70.85
C THR A 399 -56.73 37.65 -69.99
N PRO A 400 -56.11 36.52 -70.30
CA PRO A 400 -56.23 35.31 -69.47
C PRO A 400 -55.77 35.54 -68.01
N ASP A 401 -56.46 34.90 -67.08
CA ASP A 401 -56.04 34.84 -65.68
C ASP A 401 -55.24 33.54 -65.43
N THR A 402 -54.34 33.58 -64.45
CA THR A 402 -53.61 32.41 -64.05
C THR A 402 -53.95 32.10 -62.59
N LEU A 403 -54.39 30.88 -62.32
CA LEU A 403 -54.62 30.39 -60.97
C LEU A 403 -53.44 29.53 -60.59
N ASN A 404 -52.89 29.78 -59.39
CA ASN A 404 -51.78 29.02 -58.80
C ASN A 404 -52.25 28.41 -57.50
N GLY A 405 -51.75 27.19 -57.21
CA GLY A 405 -52.08 26.48 -55.99
C GLY A 405 -51.18 25.23 -55.81
N LYS A 406 -51.31 24.64 -54.69
CA LYS A 406 -50.62 23.38 -54.40
C LYS A 406 -51.31 22.19 -55.08
N LEU A 407 -50.55 21.19 -55.50
CA LEU A 407 -51.07 19.92 -56.00
C LEU A 407 -52.23 19.41 -55.13
N ASP A 408 -53.26 18.85 -55.77
CA ASP A 408 -54.47 18.28 -55.17
C ASP A 408 -55.37 19.29 -54.43
N THR A 409 -55.00 20.57 -54.35
CA THR A 409 -55.91 21.61 -53.84
C THR A 409 -56.88 22.05 -54.92
N SER A 410 -58.08 22.43 -54.49
CA SER A 410 -59.10 22.85 -55.43
C SER A 410 -58.85 24.24 -55.98
N TYR A 411 -59.23 24.44 -57.26
CA TYR A 411 -59.38 25.77 -57.88
C TYR A 411 -60.80 26.01 -58.32
N ALA A 412 -61.16 27.27 -58.36
CA ALA A 412 -62.44 27.75 -58.96
C ALA A 412 -62.14 28.92 -59.87
N ALA A 413 -62.34 28.73 -61.15
CA ALA A 413 -62.27 29.78 -62.14
C ALA A 413 -63.64 30.50 -62.25
N THR A 414 -63.64 31.80 -62.37
CA THR A 414 -64.86 32.62 -62.46
C THR A 414 -64.94 33.35 -63.78
N ALA A 415 -66.14 33.39 -64.34
CA ALA A 415 -66.40 34.15 -65.56
C ALA A 415 -66.26 35.67 -65.31
N LYS A 416 -65.62 36.39 -66.24
CA LYS A 416 -65.57 37.86 -66.21
C LYS A 416 -66.87 38.42 -66.76
N ASN A 417 -67.36 39.52 -66.22
CA ASN A 417 -68.46 40.29 -66.81
C ASN A 417 -67.89 41.20 -67.93
N LEU A 418 -68.16 40.83 -69.17
CA LEU A 418 -67.66 41.53 -70.37
C LEU A 418 -68.79 42.31 -71.01
N SER A 419 -68.62 43.64 -71.09
CA SER A 419 -69.65 44.52 -71.66
C SER A 419 -69.96 44.17 -73.13
N GLY A 420 -71.24 43.95 -73.45
CA GLY A 420 -71.67 43.53 -74.78
C GLY A 420 -71.60 42.05 -75.09
N TRP A 421 -71.21 41.25 -74.09
CA TRP A 421 -71.04 39.80 -74.21
C TRP A 421 -71.79 39.06 -73.10
N LYS A 422 -72.38 37.95 -73.45
CA LYS A 422 -73.07 37.05 -72.48
C LYS A 422 -72.38 35.68 -72.45
N LEU A 423 -72.10 35.20 -71.26
CA LEU A 423 -71.56 33.85 -71.08
C LEU A 423 -72.52 32.82 -71.68
N THR A 424 -72.00 31.90 -72.51
CA THR A 424 -72.81 30.85 -73.16
C THR A 424 -73.11 29.69 -72.16
N ALA A 425 -72.12 29.22 -71.48
CA ALA A 425 -72.22 28.22 -70.45
C ALA A 425 -70.95 28.24 -69.54
N THR A 426 -71.08 27.87 -68.31
CA THR A 426 -69.92 27.63 -67.45
C THR A 426 -69.20 26.32 -67.85
N PRO A 427 -67.91 26.35 -68.21
CA PRO A 427 -67.21 25.15 -68.62
C PRO A 427 -67.17 24.10 -67.48
N ALA A 428 -67.24 22.82 -67.83
CA ALA A 428 -67.31 21.74 -66.87
C ALA A 428 -66.10 21.70 -65.94
N ASN A 429 -64.92 22.16 -66.40
CA ASN A 429 -63.70 22.28 -65.67
C ASN A 429 -63.47 23.67 -65.03
N ALA A 430 -64.51 24.48 -64.83
CA ALA A 430 -64.38 25.73 -64.09
C ALA A 430 -63.94 25.51 -62.63
N ASN A 431 -64.29 24.38 -62.09
CA ASN A 431 -63.82 23.92 -60.79
C ASN A 431 -63.01 22.62 -61.00
N GLY A 432 -61.88 22.49 -60.32
CA GLY A 432 -61.01 21.31 -60.41
C GLY A 432 -60.00 21.29 -59.31
N VAL A 433 -58.96 20.48 -59.50
CA VAL A 433 -57.81 20.42 -58.62
C VAL A 433 -56.55 20.72 -59.43
N PHE A 434 -55.57 21.35 -58.80
CA PHE A 434 -54.23 21.53 -59.37
C PHE A 434 -53.55 20.20 -59.58
N THR A 435 -53.05 19.95 -60.79
CA THR A 435 -52.31 18.72 -61.15
C THR A 435 -50.90 19.09 -61.60
N THR A 436 -50.08 18.07 -61.91
CA THR A 436 -48.74 18.27 -62.49
C THR A 436 -48.79 18.83 -63.91
N ASP A 437 -49.92 18.63 -64.60
CA ASP A 437 -50.11 19.07 -65.98
C ASP A 437 -50.85 20.43 -66.07
N ALA A 438 -50.43 21.29 -66.99
CA ALA A 438 -51.06 22.58 -67.22
C ALA A 438 -52.48 22.38 -67.67
N GLN A 439 -53.41 23.09 -67.07
CA GLN A 439 -54.83 23.03 -67.35
C GLN A 439 -55.31 24.39 -67.94
N THR A 440 -56.29 24.31 -68.77
CA THR A 440 -56.92 25.51 -69.32
C THR A 440 -58.44 25.47 -69.13
N VAL A 441 -59.00 26.52 -68.58
CA VAL A 441 -60.41 26.75 -68.41
C VAL A 441 -60.80 27.83 -69.41
N THR A 442 -61.74 27.55 -70.31
CA THR A 442 -62.15 28.52 -71.37
C THR A 442 -63.61 28.89 -71.17
N PHE A 443 -63.85 30.17 -70.82
CA PHE A 443 -65.18 30.74 -70.79
C PHE A 443 -65.49 31.31 -72.18
N VAL A 444 -66.54 30.77 -72.78
CA VAL A 444 -67.00 31.18 -74.13
C VAL A 444 -68.19 32.12 -74.00
N TYR A 445 -68.15 33.24 -74.71
CA TYR A 445 -69.15 34.27 -74.68
C TYR A 445 -69.80 34.47 -76.08
N ALA A 446 -71.08 34.71 -76.11
CA ALA A 446 -71.80 35.15 -77.31
C ALA A 446 -72.07 36.69 -77.25
N LYS A 447 -71.96 37.35 -78.39
CA LYS A 447 -72.25 38.78 -78.46
C LYS A 447 -73.74 39.05 -78.13
N GLN A 448 -73.98 39.99 -77.26
CA GLN A 448 -75.31 40.34 -76.82
C GLN A 448 -75.95 41.19 -77.94
N GLU A 449 -77.06 40.75 -78.61
CA GLU A 449 -77.80 41.53 -79.57
C GLU A 449 -78.55 42.70 -78.88
N ASP A 450 -78.36 43.96 -79.37
CA ASP A 450 -79.07 45.12 -78.87
C ASP A 450 -80.56 45.02 -79.30
N ASN A 451 -81.41 44.77 -78.36
CA ASN A 451 -82.84 44.80 -78.57
C ASN A 451 -83.34 46.28 -78.52
N PRO A 452 -83.94 46.86 -79.65
CA PRO A 452 -84.34 48.26 -79.64
C PRO A 452 -85.45 48.52 -78.63
N LYS A 453 -85.34 49.60 -77.90
CA LYS A 453 -86.30 50.14 -76.94
C LYS A 453 -87.64 50.44 -77.61
N LYS A 454 -88.73 49.89 -77.18
CA LYS A 454 -90.10 50.51 -77.37
C LYS A 454 -90.22 51.57 -76.27
N GLU A 455 -90.40 52.83 -76.81
CA GLU A 455 -90.91 53.98 -76.05
C GLU A 455 -92.38 53.73 -75.66
N ASP A 456 -92.67 53.91 -74.40
CA ASP A 456 -94.02 54.21 -73.98
C ASP A 456 -94.01 55.44 -73.07
N LYS A 457 -94.74 56.51 -73.63
CA LYS A 457 -95.00 57.80 -72.98
C LYS A 457 -96.12 57.60 -71.96
N ASN A 458 -96.04 57.89 -70.79
CA ASN A 458 -96.94 58.75 -70.04
C ASN A 458 -96.46 59.12 -68.61
N LYS A 459 -96.17 60.38 -68.47
CA LYS A 459 -96.36 61.33 -67.37
C LYS A 459 -96.87 60.76 -66.02
N THR A 460 -96.50 61.24 -64.88
CA THR A 460 -96.18 62.58 -64.35
C THR A 460 -95.78 62.46 -62.87
N PRO A 461 -95.19 63.51 -62.30
CA PRO A 461 -94.32 63.41 -61.11
C PRO A 461 -95.07 63.74 -59.82
N ILE A 462 -94.68 63.25 -58.73
CA ILE A 462 -94.90 63.84 -57.38
C ILE A 462 -93.74 63.57 -56.45
N LYS A 463 -93.10 64.65 -56.19
CA LYS A 463 -92.57 65.23 -54.93
C LYS A 463 -92.07 64.34 -53.81
N ILE A 464 -90.80 64.49 -53.55
CA ILE A 464 -90.12 65.03 -52.36
C ILE A 464 -90.80 64.67 -51.01
N SER A 465 -90.07 63.98 -50.24
CA SER A 465 -89.86 64.33 -48.84
C SER A 465 -88.52 63.79 -48.33
N GLU A 466 -87.74 64.76 -48.05
CA GLU A 466 -86.54 64.60 -47.18
C GLU A 466 -87.00 64.13 -45.82
N ASN A 467 -86.28 63.24 -45.25
CA ASN A 467 -85.89 63.40 -43.86
C ASN A 467 -84.63 62.59 -43.51
N LYS A 468 -83.63 63.34 -43.29
CA LYS A 468 -82.47 63.02 -42.49
C LYS A 468 -82.81 63.30 -41.04
N PRO A 469 -82.05 62.99 -40.07
CA PRO A 469 -81.18 61.84 -39.69
C PRO A 469 -81.48 61.33 -38.30
N THR A 470 -80.88 60.29 -37.90
CA THR A 470 -80.36 60.29 -36.54
C THR A 470 -79.30 59.22 -36.37
N ALA A 471 -78.21 59.73 -35.91
CA ALA A 471 -77.07 58.99 -35.52
C ALA A 471 -77.35 58.15 -34.25
N SER A 472 -76.89 56.98 -34.16
CA SER A 472 -76.69 56.36 -32.91
C SER A 472 -75.39 55.52 -32.88
N LYS A 473 -74.51 56.11 -32.20
CA LYS A 473 -73.34 55.66 -31.48
C LYS A 473 -72.78 54.24 -31.73
N VAL A 474 -71.63 54.33 -32.30
CA VAL A 474 -70.55 53.36 -32.16
C VAL A 474 -70.24 53.05 -30.72
N THR A 475 -70.23 51.80 -30.39
CA THR A 475 -69.53 51.34 -29.19
C THR A 475 -68.34 50.43 -29.66
N ARG A 476 -67.20 51.05 -29.64
CA ARG A 476 -65.93 50.30 -29.73
C ARG A 476 -65.76 49.40 -28.51
N ILE A 477 -65.66 48.11 -28.73
CA ILE A 477 -65.08 47.23 -27.77
C ILE A 477 -63.68 46.89 -28.26
N LYS A 478 -62.73 47.52 -27.62
CA LYS A 478 -61.33 47.13 -27.69
C LYS A 478 -61.18 45.82 -26.89
N LYS A 479 -60.85 44.75 -27.53
CA LYS A 479 -60.34 43.59 -26.86
C LYS A 479 -58.81 43.62 -26.97
N GLN A 480 -58.17 44.05 -25.90
CA GLN A 480 -56.76 43.86 -25.68
C GLN A 480 -56.51 42.36 -25.35
N THR A 481 -55.76 41.72 -26.19
CA THR A 481 -55.13 40.47 -25.85
C THR A 481 -53.82 40.76 -25.08
N LYS A 482 -53.85 40.63 -23.78
CA LYS A 482 -52.63 40.56 -22.96
C LYS A 482 -52.06 39.18 -23.10
N LEU A 483 -50.79 39.13 -23.45
CA LEU A 483 -49.89 38.00 -23.22
C LEU A 483 -49.78 37.72 -21.72
N PRO A 484 -49.74 36.48 -21.28
CA PRO A 484 -49.41 36.16 -19.90
C PRO A 484 -47.90 36.32 -19.70
N LYS A 485 -47.51 37.20 -18.83
CA LYS A 485 -46.21 37.22 -18.20
C LYS A 485 -46.15 36.03 -17.27
N THR A 486 -45.12 35.24 -17.39
CA THR A 486 -44.68 34.34 -16.33
C THR A 486 -44.31 35.17 -15.11
N GLY A 487 -45.11 35.05 -14.09
CA GLY A 487 -44.81 35.61 -12.78
C GLY A 487 -43.93 34.64 -11.99
N ASP A 488 -42.85 35.19 -11.52
CA ASP A 488 -42.23 34.76 -10.30
C ASP A 488 -43.25 34.55 -9.20
N ASN A 489 -43.12 33.46 -8.48
CA ASN A 489 -43.38 33.47 -7.08
C ASN A 489 -42.36 32.58 -6.36
N GLN A 490 -41.58 33.28 -5.61
CA GLN A 490 -40.85 32.95 -4.45
C GLN A 490 -41.63 32.12 -3.42
N GLN A 491 -40.78 31.48 -2.63
CA GLN A 491 -40.96 30.95 -1.28
C GLN A 491 -41.37 29.47 -1.25
N ASP A 492 -40.61 28.58 -0.59
CA ASP A 492 -39.79 28.69 0.62
C ASP A 492 -38.71 27.63 0.65
N SER A 493 -37.56 28.08 1.07
CA SER A 493 -36.64 27.55 2.09
C SER A 493 -36.75 26.07 2.48
N ILE A 494 -35.64 25.32 2.37
CA ILE A 494 -34.82 24.79 3.47
C ILE A 494 -33.55 24.23 2.80
N LEU A 495 -32.51 24.89 2.85
CA LEU A 495 -31.26 24.86 3.58
C LEU A 495 -30.92 23.45 4.15
N PHE A 496 -30.01 22.74 3.49
CA PHE A 496 -28.95 22.00 4.15
C PHE A 496 -27.76 21.92 3.20
N GLY A 497 -26.82 22.84 3.43
CA GLY A 497 -25.48 22.74 2.95
C GLY A 497 -24.74 21.67 3.75
N LEU A 498 -24.02 20.82 3.04
CA LEU A 498 -22.97 20.02 3.65
C LEU A 498 -21.71 20.30 2.85
N ILE A 499 -20.94 21.24 3.40
CA ILE A 499 -19.57 21.49 3.04
C ILE A 499 -18.76 20.33 3.65
N GLY A 500 -18.32 19.41 2.82
CA GLY A 500 -17.32 18.41 3.17
C GLY A 500 -15.94 19.02 3.10
N THR A 501 -15.44 19.54 4.20
CA THR A 501 -14.03 19.90 4.36
C THR A 501 -13.19 18.66 4.49
N CYS A 502 -12.34 18.42 3.51
CA CYS A 502 -11.29 17.42 3.51
C CYS A 502 -10.19 17.89 4.47
N PHE A 503 -10.07 17.27 5.64
CA PHE A 503 -8.91 17.44 6.52
C PHE A 503 -7.78 16.56 6.03
N VAL A 504 -6.73 17.16 5.51
CA VAL A 504 -5.42 16.54 5.31
C VAL A 504 -4.71 16.54 6.65
N LEU A 505 -4.59 15.38 7.27
CA LEU A 505 -3.73 15.15 8.44
C LEU A 505 -2.32 14.86 7.94
N LEU A 506 -1.46 15.85 8.03
CA LEU A 506 0.00 15.72 7.98
C LEU A 506 0.47 15.14 9.32
N GLY A 507 0.76 13.84 9.34
CA GLY A 507 1.47 13.20 10.43
C GLY A 507 2.98 13.49 10.32
N ILE A 508 3.47 14.42 11.12
CA ILE A 508 4.90 14.65 11.32
C ILE A 508 5.39 13.59 12.30
N TYR A 509 6.16 12.61 11.81
CA TYR A 509 6.92 11.69 12.67
C TYR A 509 8.23 12.35 13.05
N SER A 510 8.32 12.79 14.30
CA SER A 510 9.53 13.26 14.94
C SER A 510 10.35 12.05 15.39
N ILE A 511 11.49 11.81 14.76
CA ILE A 511 12.46 10.81 15.21
C ILE A 511 13.35 11.49 16.25
N SER A 512 13.12 11.14 17.52
CA SER A 512 14.03 11.47 18.61
C SER A 512 15.20 10.50 18.59
N LYS A 513 16.39 11.00 18.28
CA LYS A 513 17.66 10.37 18.60
C LYS A 513 17.84 10.37 20.12
N LYS A 514 18.00 9.20 20.73
CA LYS A 514 18.65 9.06 22.02
C LYS A 514 19.95 8.30 21.82
N ASN A 515 21.02 9.02 22.10
CA ASN A 515 22.35 8.46 22.35
C ASN A 515 22.35 7.69 23.68
N SER A 516 22.82 6.50 23.68
CA SER A 516 23.68 5.89 24.71
C SER A 516 24.31 4.64 24.13
#